data_73c318950909f6609ce8a80bf60a6858
#
_entry.id   73c318950909f6609ce8a80bf60a6858
#
_cell.length_a   1.000
_cell.length_b   1.000
_cell.length_c   1.000
_cell.angle_alpha   90.00
_cell.angle_beta   90.00
_cell.angle_gamma   90.00
#
_symmetry.space_group_name_H-M   'P 1'
#
loop_
_entity.id
_entity.type
_entity.pdbx_description
1 polymer ?
#
loop_
_entity_poly.entity_id
_entity_poly.type
_entity_poly.pdbx_seq_one_letter_code
_entity_poly.pdbx_strand_id
1 'polypeptide(L)'
;MERDMLFSRRRFIESALRSAAGATLGGAFGFALSHSAVGGEAKDPYCGFRVGLQSYSLRKFGAEEAAAMVAQLSLKYVEAYPAHLPARKDIIEDAKAVLERHGLKVVAYGVVRLTKDEKAMRSLFEFAKAMGIEVLSADPDPDSFALLDKLTEEYGVAIGIHNHGPGHRWNTIETMRKAIEGHGVKIGICLDTGHLARAGDDIVKAVHVFKERLHGVHLKDVDGNKRDVIVGMGVLNIKGFFKALKEVGFKGYIALEYELEPDNPLPGIRKSLEFIQKVCAELV
;
A
#
# COMPACT_ATOMS: atom_id res chain seq x y z
N MET A 1 -15.46 15.07 -19.79
CA MET A 1 -16.40 14.02 -20.20
C MET A 1 -15.83 12.70 -19.70
N GLU A 2 -15.79 12.57 -18.36
CA GLU A 2 -15.35 11.39 -17.61
C GLU A 2 -16.34 11.20 -16.45
N ARG A 3 -17.52 10.77 -16.78
CA ARG A 3 -18.51 10.30 -15.82
C ARG A 3 -18.88 8.88 -16.23
N ASP A 4 -18.96 8.00 -15.20
CA ASP A 4 -19.51 6.65 -15.24
C ASP A 4 -18.52 5.48 -15.50
N MET A 5 -17.46 5.38 -14.69
CA MET A 5 -16.99 4.06 -14.28
C MET A 5 -17.57 3.72 -12.90
N LEU A 6 -18.88 3.67 -12.82
CA LEU A 6 -19.55 3.12 -11.64
C LEU A 6 -19.34 1.60 -11.65
N PHE A 7 -18.44 1.15 -10.77
CA PHE A 7 -18.32 -0.27 -10.43
C PHE A 7 -19.66 -0.75 -9.86
N SER A 8 -20.43 -1.46 -10.67
CA SER A 8 -21.61 -2.15 -10.17
C SER A 8 -21.16 -3.48 -9.54
N ARG A 9 -21.87 -3.93 -8.50
CA ARG A 9 -21.74 -5.29 -7.92
C ARG A 9 -21.63 -6.37 -9.00
N ARG A 10 -22.37 -6.20 -10.09
CA ARG A 10 -22.39 -7.09 -11.25
C ARG A 10 -21.04 -7.16 -11.98
N ARG A 11 -20.30 -6.05 -12.15
CA ARG A 11 -18.96 -6.06 -12.78
C ARG A 11 -17.89 -6.66 -11.86
N PHE A 12 -17.98 -6.43 -10.54
CA PHE A 12 -17.11 -7.07 -9.57
C PHE A 12 -17.28 -8.60 -9.62
N ILE A 13 -18.52 -9.09 -9.64
CA ILE A 13 -18.86 -10.52 -9.73
C ILE A 13 -18.54 -11.09 -11.12
N GLU A 14 -18.77 -10.35 -12.23
CA GLU A 14 -18.43 -10.78 -13.59
C GLU A 14 -16.92 -10.89 -13.81
N SER A 15 -16.11 -10.06 -13.17
CA SER A 15 -14.65 -10.17 -13.16
C SER A 15 -14.21 -11.45 -12.44
N ALA A 16 -14.81 -11.75 -11.29
CA ALA A 16 -14.56 -12.96 -10.52
C ALA A 16 -14.96 -14.26 -11.25
N LEU A 17 -16.06 -14.22 -12.03
CA LEU A 17 -16.56 -15.38 -12.80
C LEU A 17 -15.77 -15.68 -14.07
N ARG A 18 -15.16 -14.68 -14.71
CA ARG A 18 -14.34 -14.89 -15.92
C ARG A 18 -13.04 -15.60 -15.64
N SER A 19 -12.44 -15.38 -14.46
CA SER A 19 -11.21 -16.09 -14.03
C SER A 19 -11.44 -17.56 -13.72
N ALA A 20 -12.66 -17.97 -13.35
CA ALA A 20 -13.01 -19.36 -13.05
C ALA A 20 -13.27 -20.23 -14.31
N ALA A 21 -13.53 -19.64 -15.48
CA ALA A 21 -13.89 -20.35 -16.69
C ALA A 21 -12.70 -20.73 -17.59
N GLY A 22 -11.48 -20.34 -17.25
CA GLY A 22 -10.26 -20.53 -18.06
C GLY A 22 -9.42 -21.78 -17.75
N ALA A 23 -9.79 -22.59 -16.79
CA ALA A 23 -8.95 -23.70 -16.30
C ALA A 23 -9.57 -25.10 -16.54
N THR A 24 -9.89 -25.43 -17.82
CA THR A 24 -10.08 -26.84 -18.19
C THR A 24 -9.63 -27.03 -19.63
N LEU A 25 -8.42 -27.60 -19.80
CA LEU A 25 -8.01 -28.60 -20.81
C LEU A 25 -6.47 -28.61 -20.91
N GLY A 26 -5.88 -29.76 -20.57
CA GLY A 26 -4.54 -30.08 -21.09
C GLY A 26 -3.61 -30.86 -20.18
N GLY A 27 -3.64 -32.19 -20.27
CA GLY A 27 -2.43 -32.98 -20.23
C GLY A 27 -1.85 -33.39 -18.86
N ALA A 28 -2.20 -34.61 -18.43
CA ALA A 28 -1.48 -35.34 -17.42
C ALA A 28 -0.04 -35.66 -17.88
N PHE A 29 0.96 -34.98 -17.32
CA PHE A 29 2.34 -35.48 -17.27
C PHE A 29 2.74 -35.51 -15.80
N GLY A 30 2.73 -36.73 -15.25
CA GLY A 30 3.22 -37.01 -13.93
C GLY A 30 4.75 -36.86 -13.84
N PHE A 31 5.20 -35.76 -13.25
CA PHE A 31 6.54 -35.69 -12.67
C PHE A 31 6.40 -35.82 -11.15
N ALA A 32 6.76 -36.98 -10.65
CA ALA A 32 6.93 -37.20 -9.21
C ALA A 32 8.14 -36.37 -8.75
N LEU A 33 7.89 -35.14 -8.27
CA LEU A 33 8.87 -34.37 -7.51
C LEU A 33 8.88 -34.95 -6.08
N SER A 34 9.93 -35.71 -5.75
CA SER A 34 10.25 -36.09 -4.39
C SER A 34 10.47 -34.79 -3.57
N HIS A 35 9.49 -34.43 -2.78
CA HIS A 35 9.65 -33.40 -1.76
C HIS A 35 10.47 -33.96 -0.61
N SER A 36 11.77 -33.77 -0.63
CA SER A 36 12.57 -33.82 0.58
C SER A 36 12.18 -32.61 1.42
N ALA A 37 11.28 -32.83 2.38
CA ALA A 37 10.95 -31.84 3.39
C ALA A 37 12.16 -31.66 4.32
N VAL A 38 13.10 -30.81 3.94
CA VAL A 38 14.02 -30.21 4.89
C VAL A 38 13.24 -29.04 5.51
N GLY A 39 12.71 -29.27 6.72
CA GLY A 39 11.97 -28.27 7.50
C GLY A 39 12.89 -27.21 8.07
N GLY A 40 13.33 -26.30 7.21
CA GLY A 40 13.82 -24.99 7.61
C GLY A 40 12.66 -24.01 7.43
N GLU A 41 12.25 -23.30 8.48
CA GLU A 41 11.35 -22.14 8.33
C GLU A 41 11.91 -21.26 7.22
N ALA A 42 11.12 -21.01 6.17
CA ALA A 42 11.54 -20.15 5.08
C ALA A 42 11.84 -18.77 5.69
N LYS A 43 13.11 -18.35 5.61
CA LYS A 43 13.57 -17.07 6.17
C LYS A 43 12.72 -15.95 5.57
N ASP A 44 12.14 -15.10 6.42
CA ASP A 44 11.36 -13.95 5.95
C ASP A 44 12.22 -13.06 5.05
N PRO A 45 11.84 -12.89 3.76
CA PRO A 45 12.66 -12.17 2.79
C PRO A 45 12.72 -10.67 3.05
N TYR A 46 11.88 -10.16 3.94
CA TYR A 46 11.75 -8.73 4.25
C TYR A 46 12.18 -8.37 5.66
N CYS A 47 12.96 -9.23 6.32
CA CYS A 47 13.56 -9.01 7.65
C CYS A 47 12.59 -8.48 8.73
N GLY A 48 11.34 -8.96 8.73
CA GLY A 48 10.30 -8.59 9.67
C GLY A 48 9.43 -7.41 9.23
N PHE A 49 9.73 -6.75 8.12
CA PHE A 49 8.87 -5.69 7.57
C PHE A 49 7.65 -6.26 6.83
N ARG A 50 6.50 -5.62 7.02
CA ARG A 50 5.27 -5.94 6.29
C ARG A 50 5.29 -5.29 4.91
N VAL A 51 6.02 -5.90 3.97
CA VAL A 51 6.12 -5.43 2.59
C VAL A 51 4.94 -5.96 1.78
N GLY A 52 4.28 -5.06 1.06
CA GLY A 52 3.16 -5.33 0.18
C GLY A 52 3.19 -4.46 -1.07
N LEU A 53 2.07 -4.40 -1.76
CA LEU A 53 1.90 -3.59 -2.96
C LEU A 53 0.77 -2.58 -2.74
N GLN A 54 0.99 -1.29 -3.14
CA GLN A 54 -0.11 -0.38 -3.39
C GLN A 54 -0.78 -0.79 -4.70
N SER A 55 -2.05 -1.17 -4.65
CA SER A 55 -2.73 -1.76 -5.81
C SER A 55 -2.97 -0.78 -6.96
N TYR A 56 -2.77 0.53 -6.75
CA TYR A 56 -2.69 1.51 -7.84
C TYR A 56 -1.61 1.16 -8.88
N SER A 57 -0.56 0.46 -8.49
CA SER A 57 0.44 -0.12 -9.40
C SER A 57 -0.18 -1.01 -10.48
N LEU A 58 -1.36 -1.55 -10.19
CA LEU A 58 -2.14 -2.45 -11.06
C LEU A 58 -3.43 -1.79 -11.58
N ARG A 59 -3.48 -0.45 -11.64
CA ARG A 59 -4.68 0.35 -11.97
C ARG A 59 -5.34 0.07 -13.31
N LYS A 60 -4.65 -0.62 -14.22
CA LYS A 60 -5.20 -1.05 -15.53
C LYS A 60 -5.94 -2.37 -15.47
N PHE A 61 -5.86 -3.09 -14.37
CA PHE A 61 -6.45 -4.41 -14.18
C PHE A 61 -7.68 -4.35 -13.28
N GLY A 62 -8.53 -5.36 -13.35
CA GLY A 62 -9.68 -5.50 -12.45
C GLY A 62 -9.25 -5.92 -11.03
N ALA A 63 -10.13 -5.74 -10.04
CA ALA A 63 -9.81 -6.03 -8.63
C ALA A 63 -9.35 -7.48 -8.38
N GLU A 64 -10.04 -8.47 -8.96
CA GLU A 64 -9.70 -9.90 -8.84
C GLU A 64 -8.36 -10.20 -9.52
N GLU A 65 -8.13 -9.65 -10.70
CA GLU A 65 -6.89 -9.83 -11.45
C GLU A 65 -5.72 -9.17 -10.71
N ALA A 66 -5.92 -7.97 -10.17
CA ALA A 66 -4.94 -7.29 -9.35
C ALA A 66 -4.58 -8.11 -8.10
N ALA A 67 -5.56 -8.72 -7.42
CA ALA A 67 -5.33 -9.61 -6.28
C ALA A 67 -4.51 -10.85 -6.70
N ALA A 68 -4.84 -11.49 -7.80
CA ALA A 68 -4.09 -12.62 -8.35
C ALA A 68 -2.63 -12.24 -8.67
N MET A 69 -2.43 -11.04 -9.26
CA MET A 69 -1.09 -10.52 -9.57
C MET A 69 -0.26 -10.25 -8.30
N VAL A 70 -0.87 -9.72 -7.23
CA VAL A 70 -0.19 -9.55 -5.94
C VAL A 70 0.23 -10.89 -5.36
N ALA A 71 -0.66 -11.89 -5.39
CA ALA A 71 -0.33 -13.25 -4.93
C ALA A 71 0.79 -13.90 -5.75
N GLN A 72 0.81 -13.70 -7.08
CA GLN A 72 1.90 -14.13 -7.98
C GLN A 72 3.27 -13.54 -7.61
N LEU A 73 3.30 -12.39 -6.94
CA LEU A 73 4.52 -11.76 -6.43
C LEU A 73 4.96 -12.34 -5.07
N SER A 74 4.24 -13.35 -4.56
CA SER A 74 4.45 -13.94 -3.23
C SER A 74 4.31 -12.91 -2.09
N LEU A 75 3.56 -11.84 -2.31
CA LEU A 75 3.22 -10.85 -1.30
C LEU A 75 1.96 -11.30 -0.53
N LYS A 76 1.92 -10.92 0.76
CA LYS A 76 0.77 -11.20 1.63
C LYS A 76 -0.04 -9.95 1.97
N TYR A 77 0.55 -8.78 1.80
CA TYR A 77 -0.05 -7.49 2.19
C TYR A 77 -0.38 -6.66 0.97
N VAL A 78 -1.48 -5.94 1.06
CA VAL A 78 -1.91 -5.00 0.03
C VAL A 78 -2.44 -3.72 0.67
N GLU A 79 -2.07 -2.59 0.10
CA GLU A 79 -2.82 -1.36 0.26
C GLU A 79 -3.81 -1.25 -0.88
N ALA A 80 -5.10 -1.19 -0.57
CA ALA A 80 -6.13 -1.21 -1.59
C ALA A 80 -6.41 0.19 -2.15
N TYR A 81 -6.25 0.34 -3.46
CA TYR A 81 -6.68 1.51 -4.22
C TYR A 81 -8.21 1.58 -4.27
N PRO A 82 -8.83 2.77 -4.07
CA PRO A 82 -10.29 2.90 -4.01
C PRO A 82 -11.07 2.38 -5.23
N ALA A 83 -10.48 2.39 -6.42
CA ALA A 83 -11.14 1.81 -7.59
C ALA A 83 -11.13 0.28 -7.60
N HIS A 84 -10.16 -0.37 -6.95
CA HIS A 84 -10.15 -1.82 -6.76
C HIS A 84 -11.04 -2.27 -5.59
N LEU A 85 -11.20 -1.42 -4.59
CA LEU A 85 -11.99 -1.70 -3.39
C LEU A 85 -12.85 -0.48 -3.03
N PRO A 86 -14.01 -0.26 -3.70
CA PRO A 86 -14.88 0.85 -3.36
C PRO A 86 -15.37 0.78 -1.91
N ALA A 87 -15.37 1.90 -1.17
CA ALA A 87 -15.77 1.95 0.23
C ALA A 87 -17.30 1.84 0.40
N ARG A 88 -17.84 0.64 0.16
CA ARG A 88 -19.28 0.32 0.18
C ARG A 88 -19.54 -0.92 1.03
N LYS A 89 -20.62 -0.89 1.82
CA LYS A 89 -20.98 -2.00 2.71
C LYS A 89 -21.40 -3.28 1.96
N ASP A 90 -22.03 -3.13 0.81
CA ASP A 90 -22.59 -4.25 0.03
C ASP A 90 -21.55 -5.13 -0.69
N ILE A 91 -20.28 -4.71 -0.74
CA ILE A 91 -19.21 -5.50 -1.37
C ILE A 91 -18.23 -6.11 -0.37
N ILE A 92 -18.38 -5.84 0.93
CA ILE A 92 -17.38 -6.24 1.96
C ILE A 92 -17.13 -7.74 1.95
N GLU A 93 -18.19 -8.55 1.95
CA GLU A 93 -18.04 -10.02 2.00
C GLU A 93 -17.44 -10.57 0.69
N ASP A 94 -17.83 -10.04 -0.47
CA ASP A 94 -17.26 -10.43 -1.76
C ASP A 94 -15.77 -10.05 -1.83
N ALA A 95 -15.41 -8.86 -1.33
CA ALA A 95 -14.02 -8.40 -1.29
C ALA A 95 -13.15 -9.25 -0.34
N LYS A 96 -13.67 -9.60 0.84
CA LYS A 96 -13.00 -10.51 1.77
C LYS A 96 -12.77 -11.89 1.15
N ALA A 97 -13.78 -12.44 0.46
CA ALA A 97 -13.65 -13.73 -0.22
C ALA A 97 -12.57 -13.70 -1.32
N VAL A 98 -12.44 -12.59 -2.06
CA VAL A 98 -11.35 -12.40 -3.04
C VAL A 98 -9.99 -12.39 -2.35
N LEU A 99 -9.83 -11.58 -1.30
CA LEU A 99 -8.57 -11.49 -0.56
C LEU A 99 -8.18 -12.84 0.05
N GLU A 100 -9.10 -13.55 0.66
CA GLU A 100 -8.89 -14.87 1.26
C GLU A 100 -8.46 -15.90 0.21
N ARG A 101 -9.15 -15.96 -0.94
CA ARG A 101 -8.81 -16.87 -2.05
C ARG A 101 -7.37 -16.71 -2.51
N HIS A 102 -6.85 -15.49 -2.48
CA HIS A 102 -5.48 -15.17 -2.88
C HIS A 102 -4.49 -15.12 -1.72
N GLY A 103 -4.92 -15.42 -0.48
CA GLY A 103 -4.07 -15.41 0.70
C GLY A 103 -3.57 -14.01 1.07
N LEU A 104 -4.35 -12.96 0.74
CA LEU A 104 -3.98 -11.56 0.93
C LEU A 104 -4.64 -10.95 2.16
N LYS A 105 -3.93 -10.04 2.82
CA LYS A 105 -4.45 -9.18 3.87
C LYS A 105 -4.40 -7.73 3.39
N VAL A 106 -5.55 -7.05 3.36
CA VAL A 106 -5.58 -5.61 3.19
C VAL A 106 -5.17 -4.95 4.51
N VAL A 107 -4.09 -4.18 4.50
CA VAL A 107 -3.56 -3.51 5.71
C VAL A 107 -3.80 -2.01 5.68
N ALA A 108 -3.92 -1.44 4.48
CA ALA A 108 -4.17 -0.03 4.29
C ALA A 108 -5.09 0.22 3.10
N TYR A 109 -5.64 1.41 3.05
CA TYR A 109 -6.59 1.83 2.03
C TYR A 109 -6.36 3.29 1.65
N GLY A 110 -6.19 3.55 0.38
CA GLY A 110 -5.99 4.92 -0.09
C GLY A 110 -5.39 5.04 -1.51
N VAL A 111 -5.03 6.25 -1.89
CA VAL A 111 -5.09 7.50 -1.11
C VAL A 111 -6.52 8.06 -1.15
N VAL A 112 -7.04 8.45 0.02
CA VAL A 112 -8.38 9.01 0.14
C VAL A 112 -8.35 10.44 0.67
N ARG A 113 -9.24 11.28 0.18
CA ARG A 113 -9.45 12.60 0.76
C ARG A 113 -10.29 12.48 2.04
N LEU A 114 -9.84 13.15 3.11
CA LEU A 114 -10.58 13.23 4.37
C LEU A 114 -11.07 14.66 4.59
N THR A 115 -12.35 14.80 4.90
CA THR A 115 -13.03 16.11 5.01
C THR A 115 -13.72 16.25 6.36
N LYS A 116 -14.33 17.41 6.61
CA LYS A 116 -15.17 17.65 7.78
C LYS A 116 -16.61 17.11 7.68
N ASP A 117 -16.97 16.45 6.57
CA ASP A 117 -18.28 15.78 6.47
C ASP A 117 -18.30 14.54 7.37
N GLU A 118 -18.84 14.70 8.58
CA GLU A 118 -18.87 13.63 9.58
C GLU A 118 -19.57 12.38 9.08
N LYS A 119 -20.67 12.51 8.32
CA LYS A 119 -21.43 11.37 7.80
C LYS A 119 -20.61 10.55 6.81
N ALA A 120 -19.96 11.23 5.87
CA ALA A 120 -19.09 10.58 4.88
C ALA A 120 -17.89 9.92 5.55
N MET A 121 -17.25 10.61 6.51
CA MET A 121 -16.08 10.07 7.21
C MET A 121 -16.45 8.88 8.08
N ARG A 122 -17.55 8.92 8.84
CA ARG A 122 -18.01 7.74 9.60
C ARG A 122 -18.24 6.53 8.71
N SER A 123 -18.89 6.73 7.56
CA SER A 123 -19.10 5.64 6.60
C SER A 123 -17.78 5.01 6.12
N LEU A 124 -16.77 5.84 5.85
CA LEU A 124 -15.44 5.38 5.45
C LEU A 124 -14.74 4.61 6.59
N PHE A 125 -14.77 5.13 7.82
CA PHE A 125 -14.16 4.46 8.97
C PHE A 125 -14.88 3.16 9.34
N GLU A 126 -16.23 3.10 9.25
CA GLU A 126 -17.01 1.86 9.40
C GLU A 126 -16.59 0.81 8.38
N PHE A 127 -16.45 1.21 7.11
CA PHE A 127 -15.96 0.35 6.05
C PHE A 127 -14.54 -0.15 6.35
N ALA A 128 -13.62 0.75 6.70
CA ALA A 128 -12.24 0.40 7.03
C ALA A 128 -12.18 -0.62 8.17
N LYS A 129 -12.92 -0.38 9.25
CA LYS A 129 -13.02 -1.30 10.38
C LYS A 129 -13.60 -2.67 9.98
N ALA A 130 -14.67 -2.68 9.18
CA ALA A 130 -15.30 -3.92 8.71
C ALA A 130 -14.38 -4.76 7.80
N MET A 131 -13.53 -4.10 6.99
CA MET A 131 -12.52 -4.76 6.15
C MET A 131 -11.25 -5.17 6.91
N GLY A 132 -11.08 -4.75 8.17
CA GLY A 132 -9.85 -4.98 8.92
C GLY A 132 -8.68 -4.12 8.48
N ILE A 133 -8.95 -2.98 7.83
CA ILE A 133 -7.95 -1.99 7.42
C ILE A 133 -7.41 -1.30 8.67
N GLU A 134 -6.09 -1.25 8.79
CA GLU A 134 -5.40 -0.68 9.94
C GLU A 134 -5.13 0.83 9.76
N VAL A 135 -4.86 1.24 8.50
CA VAL A 135 -4.46 2.61 8.16
C VAL A 135 -5.22 3.11 6.93
N LEU A 136 -5.75 4.32 7.00
CA LEU A 136 -6.17 5.09 5.84
C LEU A 136 -5.00 5.95 5.38
N SER A 137 -4.40 5.67 4.21
CA SER A 137 -3.47 6.62 3.58
C SER A 137 -4.29 7.73 2.94
N ALA A 138 -3.98 8.98 3.28
CA ALA A 138 -4.96 10.04 3.08
C ALA A 138 -4.36 11.42 2.79
N ASP A 139 -5.20 12.24 2.15
CA ASP A 139 -5.02 13.67 2.02
C ASP A 139 -6.11 14.41 2.85
N PRO A 140 -5.88 14.65 4.14
CA PRO A 140 -6.86 15.32 4.99
C PRO A 140 -6.94 16.82 4.66
N ASP A 141 -8.17 17.36 4.65
CA ASP A 141 -8.37 18.81 4.63
C ASP A 141 -7.95 19.41 5.98
N PRO A 142 -7.34 20.63 6.01
CA PRO A 142 -6.85 21.21 7.26
C PRO A 142 -7.92 21.41 8.34
N ASP A 143 -9.18 21.56 7.96
CA ASP A 143 -10.31 21.77 8.87
C ASP A 143 -10.99 20.44 9.31
N SER A 144 -10.44 19.30 8.93
CA SER A 144 -10.99 17.98 9.28
C SER A 144 -10.37 17.36 10.54
N PHE A 145 -9.20 17.80 10.99
CA PHE A 145 -8.41 17.10 12.00
C PHE A 145 -9.12 16.88 13.34
N ALA A 146 -9.90 17.84 13.83
CA ALA A 146 -10.67 17.66 15.07
C ALA A 146 -11.69 16.51 14.97
N LEU A 147 -12.32 16.33 13.82
CA LEU A 147 -13.17 15.18 13.55
C LEU A 147 -12.36 13.88 13.44
N LEU A 148 -11.21 13.94 12.78
CA LEU A 148 -10.35 12.78 12.54
C LEU A 148 -9.75 12.24 13.85
N ASP A 149 -9.36 13.09 14.80
CA ASP A 149 -8.95 12.66 16.15
C ASP A 149 -10.04 11.81 16.82
N LYS A 150 -11.29 12.28 16.78
CA LYS A 150 -12.42 11.54 17.32
C LYS A 150 -12.64 10.19 16.65
N LEU A 151 -12.61 10.17 15.30
CA LEU A 151 -12.89 8.95 14.55
C LEU A 151 -11.76 7.91 14.66
N THR A 152 -10.50 8.33 14.68
CA THR A 152 -9.38 7.40 14.87
C THR A 152 -9.44 6.68 16.21
N GLU A 153 -9.88 7.37 17.28
CA GLU A 153 -10.08 6.75 18.60
C GLU A 153 -11.31 5.84 18.62
N GLU A 154 -12.43 6.28 18.06
CA GLU A 154 -13.70 5.53 18.06
C GLU A 154 -13.60 4.22 17.27
N TYR A 155 -12.97 4.24 16.12
CA TYR A 155 -12.89 3.09 15.22
C TYR A 155 -11.62 2.26 15.36
N GLY A 156 -10.57 2.81 15.97
CA GLY A 156 -9.28 2.15 16.09
C GLY A 156 -8.47 2.10 14.79
N VAL A 157 -8.89 2.86 13.77
CA VAL A 157 -8.22 2.95 12.45
C VAL A 157 -7.32 4.18 12.44
N ALA A 158 -6.06 4.02 12.08
CA ALA A 158 -5.11 5.13 11.99
C ALA A 158 -5.22 5.87 10.66
N ILE A 159 -4.69 7.09 10.62
CA ILE A 159 -4.53 7.89 9.41
C ILE A 159 -3.05 8.08 9.15
N GLY A 160 -2.62 7.77 7.92
CA GLY A 160 -1.31 8.13 7.41
C GLY A 160 -1.45 9.27 6.41
N ILE A 161 -1.04 10.51 6.77
CA ILE A 161 -1.01 11.62 5.81
C ILE A 161 -0.03 11.26 4.70
N HIS A 162 -0.54 11.18 3.47
CA HIS A 162 0.26 10.90 2.29
C HIS A 162 0.82 12.19 1.71
N ASN A 163 2.14 12.27 1.60
CA ASN A 163 2.76 13.42 0.97
C ASN A 163 2.76 13.30 -0.55
N HIS A 164 2.51 14.42 -1.21
CA HIS A 164 2.63 14.55 -2.66
C HIS A 164 3.82 15.44 -3.04
N GLY A 165 4.08 15.56 -4.34
CA GLY A 165 5.19 16.36 -4.84
C GLY A 165 5.07 17.86 -4.60
N PRO A 166 6.01 18.66 -5.15
CA PRO A 166 6.04 20.10 -4.98
C PRO A 166 4.71 20.77 -5.32
N GLY A 167 4.32 21.76 -4.49
CA GLY A 167 3.06 22.50 -4.64
C GLY A 167 1.88 21.89 -3.89
N HIS A 168 1.97 20.67 -3.40
CA HIS A 168 0.94 20.10 -2.53
C HIS A 168 1.10 20.57 -1.07
N ARG A 169 -0.01 20.59 -0.32
CA ARG A 169 -0.05 21.07 1.07
C ARG A 169 0.83 20.23 2.03
N TRP A 170 0.90 18.93 1.79
CA TRP A 170 1.66 17.96 2.60
C TRP A 170 2.89 17.48 1.82
N ASN A 171 3.77 18.37 1.37
CA ASN A 171 4.87 18.01 0.47
C ASN A 171 6.25 17.91 1.12
N THR A 172 6.41 18.40 2.35
CA THR A 172 7.69 18.41 3.06
C THR A 172 7.59 17.81 4.46
N ILE A 173 8.74 17.40 5.02
CA ILE A 173 8.83 16.97 6.42
C ILE A 173 8.21 18.03 7.35
N GLU A 174 8.50 19.31 7.11
CA GLU A 174 8.04 20.40 7.98
C GLU A 174 6.51 20.58 7.90
N THR A 175 5.92 20.55 6.70
CA THR A 175 4.46 20.69 6.54
C THR A 175 3.71 19.52 7.17
N MET A 176 4.22 18.29 6.99
CA MET A 176 3.65 17.10 7.61
C MET A 176 3.82 17.09 9.14
N ARG A 177 5.00 17.50 9.65
CA ARG A 177 5.24 17.59 11.10
C ARG A 177 4.26 18.55 11.76
N LYS A 178 4.04 19.73 11.16
CA LYS A 178 3.06 20.70 11.65
C LYS A 178 1.63 20.16 11.58
N ALA A 179 1.30 19.40 10.55
CA ALA A 179 -0.04 18.83 10.38
C ALA A 179 -0.42 17.86 11.50
N ILE A 180 0.55 17.10 12.02
CA ILE A 180 0.28 16.11 13.09
C ILE A 180 0.52 16.66 14.50
N GLU A 181 1.02 17.90 14.62
CA GLU A 181 1.30 18.52 15.92
C GLU A 181 0.01 18.78 16.70
N GLY A 182 -0.03 18.35 17.97
CA GLY A 182 -1.23 18.49 18.81
C GLY A 182 -2.32 17.45 18.57
N HIS A 183 -2.17 16.54 17.61
CA HIS A 183 -3.13 15.48 17.31
C HIS A 183 -2.72 14.13 17.90
N GLY A 184 -3.69 13.23 18.09
CA GLY A 184 -3.50 11.89 18.62
C GLY A 184 -2.51 11.05 17.82
N VAL A 185 -1.87 10.05 18.46
CA VAL A 185 -0.81 9.23 17.84
C VAL A 185 -1.29 8.44 16.62
N LYS A 186 -2.59 8.21 16.48
CA LYS A 186 -3.20 7.54 15.32
C LYS A 186 -3.28 8.42 14.07
N ILE A 187 -3.04 9.73 14.19
CA ILE A 187 -2.84 10.63 13.05
C ILE A 187 -1.35 10.76 12.84
N GLY A 188 -0.82 10.10 11.84
CA GLY A 188 0.60 10.04 11.50
C GLY A 188 0.82 10.18 9.99
N ILE A 189 1.86 9.54 9.49
CA ILE A 189 2.36 9.73 8.12
C ILE A 189 2.32 8.40 7.36
N CYS A 190 1.87 8.45 6.12
CA CYS A 190 2.17 7.50 5.06
C CYS A 190 3.19 8.18 4.13
N LEU A 191 4.47 7.85 4.29
CA LEU A 191 5.56 8.53 3.61
C LEU A 191 5.74 8.00 2.19
N ASP A 192 5.46 8.84 1.19
CA ASP A 192 5.86 8.58 -0.19
C ASP A 192 7.30 9.06 -0.40
N THR A 193 8.20 8.11 -0.63
CA THR A 193 9.63 8.39 -0.76
C THR A 193 9.97 9.16 -2.03
N GLY A 194 9.30 8.87 -3.15
CA GLY A 194 9.50 9.55 -4.43
C GLY A 194 9.01 11.00 -4.40
N HIS A 195 7.81 11.20 -3.88
CA HIS A 195 7.25 12.55 -3.75
C HIS A 195 8.04 13.42 -2.78
N LEU A 196 8.51 12.84 -1.65
CA LEU A 196 9.34 13.56 -0.69
C LEU A 196 10.66 14.02 -1.33
N ALA A 197 11.34 13.13 -2.05
CA ALA A 197 12.57 13.45 -2.76
C ALA A 197 12.36 14.52 -3.84
N ARG A 198 11.23 14.51 -4.54
CA ARG A 198 10.86 15.59 -5.50
C ARG A 198 10.71 16.93 -4.81
N ALA A 199 10.23 16.95 -3.57
CA ALA A 199 10.12 18.16 -2.75
C ALA A 199 11.48 18.62 -2.17
N GLY A 200 12.54 17.79 -2.27
CA GLY A 200 13.89 18.13 -1.86
C GLY A 200 14.24 17.69 -0.44
N ASP A 201 13.38 16.94 0.22
CA ASP A 201 13.64 16.39 1.54
C ASP A 201 14.29 15.00 1.49
N ASP A 202 15.00 14.65 2.56
CA ASP A 202 15.70 13.37 2.72
C ASP A 202 14.79 12.31 3.36
N ILE A 203 14.69 11.14 2.72
CA ILE A 203 13.82 10.06 3.16
C ILE A 203 14.29 9.42 4.48
N VAL A 204 15.60 9.36 4.73
CA VAL A 204 16.19 8.82 5.97
C VAL A 204 15.89 9.75 7.13
N LYS A 205 16.08 11.07 6.93
CA LYS A 205 15.71 12.10 7.89
C LYS A 205 14.23 12.02 8.26
N ALA A 206 13.35 11.80 7.28
CA ALA A 206 11.90 11.68 7.53
C ALA A 206 11.57 10.53 8.49
N VAL A 207 12.22 9.36 8.36
CA VAL A 207 12.04 8.24 9.28
C VAL A 207 12.36 8.65 10.71
N HIS A 208 13.49 9.32 10.93
CA HIS A 208 13.90 9.74 12.28
C HIS A 208 13.01 10.85 12.87
N VAL A 209 12.44 11.71 12.01
CA VAL A 209 11.53 12.78 12.46
C VAL A 209 10.18 12.19 12.88
N PHE A 210 9.62 11.25 12.09
CA PHE A 210 8.27 10.76 12.33
C PHE A 210 8.21 9.56 13.28
N LYS A 211 9.23 8.70 13.31
CA LYS A 211 9.35 7.55 14.25
C LYS A 211 8.01 6.77 14.39
N GLU A 212 7.49 6.73 15.63
CA GLU A 212 6.23 6.07 15.97
C GLU A 212 4.98 6.65 15.28
N ARG A 213 5.08 7.85 14.70
CA ARG A 213 4.03 8.48 13.89
C ARG A 213 4.11 8.08 12.41
N LEU A 214 5.09 7.27 12.01
CA LEU A 214 5.17 6.70 10.67
C LEU A 214 4.31 5.43 10.61
N HIS A 215 3.14 5.52 10.00
CA HIS A 215 2.16 4.43 9.94
C HIS A 215 2.27 3.60 8.66
N GLY A 216 2.74 4.21 7.58
CA GLY A 216 2.92 3.55 6.29
C GLY A 216 4.00 4.21 5.44
N VAL A 217 4.37 3.50 4.39
CA VAL A 217 5.33 3.95 3.38
C VAL A 217 4.79 3.59 2.00
N HIS A 218 4.74 4.55 1.08
CA HIS A 218 4.73 4.29 -0.35
C HIS A 218 6.16 4.32 -0.84
N LEU A 219 6.69 3.14 -1.14
CA LEU A 219 8.08 3.01 -1.55
C LEU A 219 8.20 3.21 -3.05
N LYS A 220 8.90 4.27 -3.42
CA LYS A 220 9.30 4.63 -4.79
C LYS A 220 10.79 4.93 -4.83
N ASP A 221 11.36 4.94 -6.02
CA ASP A 221 12.70 5.47 -6.27
C ASP A 221 12.65 6.42 -7.46
N VAL A 222 13.55 7.38 -7.51
CA VAL A 222 13.60 8.39 -8.57
C VAL A 222 15.02 8.52 -9.13
N ASP A 223 15.12 8.86 -10.41
CA ASP A 223 16.41 9.19 -11.04
C ASP A 223 16.90 10.62 -10.70
N GLY A 224 18.08 10.98 -11.18
CA GLY A 224 18.65 12.33 -11.01
C GLY A 224 17.80 13.46 -11.60
N ASN A 225 16.84 13.15 -12.47
CA ASN A 225 15.87 14.08 -13.04
C ASN A 225 14.51 14.03 -12.31
N LYS A 226 14.45 13.36 -11.16
CA LYS A 226 13.25 13.21 -10.31
C LYS A 226 12.09 12.42 -10.96
N ARG A 227 12.38 11.57 -11.96
CA ARG A 227 11.40 10.67 -12.59
C ARG A 227 11.40 9.34 -11.87
N ASP A 228 10.24 8.69 -11.77
CA ASP A 228 10.14 7.36 -11.20
C ASP A 228 11.01 6.35 -11.95
N VAL A 229 11.62 5.44 -11.20
CA VAL A 229 12.38 4.31 -11.73
C VAL A 229 12.11 3.07 -10.87
N ILE A 230 12.55 1.91 -11.34
CA ILE A 230 12.56 0.67 -10.55
C ILE A 230 13.34 0.90 -9.27
N VAL A 231 12.80 0.52 -8.12
CA VAL A 231 13.47 0.68 -6.82
C VAL A 231 14.85 -0.01 -6.84
N GLY A 232 15.86 0.75 -6.46
CA GLY A 232 17.26 0.35 -6.52
C GLY A 232 18.00 0.75 -7.81
N MET A 233 17.29 1.35 -8.77
CA MET A 233 17.89 1.90 -10.00
C MET A 233 17.95 3.42 -9.99
N GLY A 234 17.48 4.04 -8.91
CA GLY A 234 17.45 5.49 -8.72
C GLY A 234 18.59 6.00 -7.86
N VAL A 235 18.37 7.20 -7.33
CA VAL A 235 19.36 7.93 -6.53
C VAL A 235 19.03 7.97 -5.05
N LEU A 236 17.88 7.43 -4.62
CA LEU A 236 17.48 7.47 -3.23
C LEU A 236 18.31 6.50 -2.39
N ASN A 237 18.64 6.90 -1.17
CA ASN A 237 19.35 6.04 -0.23
C ASN A 237 18.41 4.99 0.40
N ILE A 238 17.92 4.05 -0.43
CA ILE A 238 16.97 3.01 0.00
C ILE A 238 17.57 2.12 1.10
N LYS A 239 18.87 1.77 1.02
CA LYS A 239 19.54 0.99 2.08
C LYS A 239 19.54 1.73 3.42
N GLY A 240 19.91 3.00 3.42
CA GLY A 240 19.87 3.86 4.61
C GLY A 240 18.45 4.03 5.15
N PHE A 241 17.46 4.11 4.27
CA PHE A 241 16.04 4.19 4.63
C PHE A 241 15.57 2.94 5.39
N PHE A 242 15.82 1.74 4.88
CA PHE A 242 15.47 0.49 5.55
C PHE A 242 16.22 0.31 6.87
N LYS A 243 17.50 0.72 6.91
CA LYS A 243 18.29 0.74 8.17
C LYS A 243 17.64 1.65 9.20
N ALA A 244 17.27 2.86 8.84
CA ALA A 244 16.59 3.81 9.72
C ALA A 244 15.22 3.26 10.20
N LEU A 245 14.43 2.64 9.32
CA LEU A 245 13.18 1.97 9.71
C LEU A 245 13.41 0.90 10.78
N LYS A 246 14.48 0.11 10.66
CA LYS A 246 14.87 -0.89 11.67
C LYS A 246 15.29 -0.24 12.98
N GLU A 247 16.11 0.81 12.94
CA GLU A 247 16.59 1.57 14.09
C GLU A 247 15.47 2.19 14.91
N VAL A 248 14.44 2.74 14.27
CA VAL A 248 13.27 3.31 14.97
C VAL A 248 12.23 2.25 15.37
N GLY A 249 12.44 0.98 15.03
CA GLY A 249 11.51 -0.09 15.35
C GLY A 249 10.17 0.01 14.59
N PHE A 250 10.20 0.43 13.33
CA PHE A 250 9.02 0.63 12.50
C PHE A 250 8.08 -0.59 12.49
N LYS A 251 6.79 -0.38 12.74
CA LYS A 251 5.74 -1.41 12.81
C LYS A 251 4.63 -1.22 11.76
N GLY A 252 4.71 -0.17 10.98
CA GLY A 252 3.76 0.10 9.92
C GLY A 252 3.85 -0.89 8.75
N TYR A 253 3.34 -0.50 7.60
CA TYR A 253 3.44 -1.27 6.37
C TYR A 253 4.30 -0.53 5.34
N ILE A 254 4.89 -1.27 4.41
CA ILE A 254 5.61 -0.73 3.26
C ILE A 254 4.89 -1.22 2.00
N ALA A 255 4.20 -0.33 1.32
CA ALA A 255 3.58 -0.61 0.04
C ALA A 255 4.51 -0.14 -1.08
N LEU A 256 5.06 -1.08 -1.87
CA LEU A 256 5.70 -0.71 -3.13
C LEU A 256 4.65 -0.07 -4.04
N GLU A 257 4.90 1.15 -4.51
CA GLU A 257 4.04 1.81 -5.47
C GLU A 257 4.80 2.02 -6.79
N TYR A 258 4.40 1.23 -7.79
CA TYR A 258 5.05 1.19 -9.10
C TYR A 258 4.13 1.81 -10.16
N GLU A 259 4.54 2.94 -10.69
CA GLU A 259 3.71 3.69 -11.64
C GLU A 259 4.15 3.59 -13.10
N LEU A 260 5.25 2.88 -13.35
CA LEU A 260 5.78 2.66 -14.69
C LEU A 260 5.05 1.51 -15.41
N GLU A 261 5.07 1.55 -16.74
CA GLU A 261 4.59 0.44 -17.59
C GLU A 261 3.22 -0.13 -17.14
N PRO A 262 2.17 0.71 -17.04
CA PRO A 262 0.91 0.31 -16.39
C PRO A 262 0.20 -0.87 -17.08
N ASP A 263 0.51 -1.15 -18.35
CA ASP A 263 -0.05 -2.29 -19.09
C ASP A 263 0.76 -3.58 -18.86
N ASN A 264 1.99 -3.51 -18.33
CA ASN A 264 2.82 -4.67 -17.99
C ASN A 264 3.73 -4.39 -16.79
N PRO A 265 3.17 -4.15 -15.58
CA PRO A 265 3.96 -3.68 -14.44
C PRO A 265 4.76 -4.77 -13.72
N LEU A 266 4.38 -6.06 -13.85
CA LEU A 266 4.97 -7.15 -13.07
C LEU A 266 6.50 -7.29 -13.19
N PRO A 267 7.13 -7.14 -14.38
CA PRO A 267 8.58 -7.27 -14.49
C PRO A 267 9.33 -6.22 -13.66
N GLY A 268 8.88 -4.96 -13.67
CA GLY A 268 9.47 -3.87 -12.90
C GLY A 268 9.21 -4.02 -11.40
N ILE A 269 8.00 -4.43 -11.01
CA ILE A 269 7.65 -4.73 -9.62
C ILE A 269 8.56 -5.85 -9.08
N ARG A 270 8.75 -6.96 -9.82
CA ARG A 270 9.64 -8.06 -9.40
C ARG A 270 11.07 -7.59 -9.15
N LYS A 271 11.64 -6.81 -10.06
CA LYS A 271 12.99 -6.25 -9.89
C LYS A 271 13.10 -5.37 -8.65
N SER A 272 12.07 -4.54 -8.39
CA SER A 272 12.00 -3.71 -7.18
C SER A 272 11.98 -4.59 -5.90
N LEU A 273 11.15 -5.63 -5.88
CA LEU A 273 11.05 -6.54 -4.74
C LEU A 273 12.34 -7.32 -4.51
N GLU A 274 13.00 -7.80 -5.58
CA GLU A 274 14.31 -8.47 -5.50
C GLU A 274 15.39 -7.56 -4.89
N PHE A 275 15.38 -6.27 -5.25
CA PHE A 275 16.29 -5.30 -4.64
C PHE A 275 15.99 -5.09 -3.16
N ILE A 276 14.70 -4.94 -2.78
CA ILE A 276 14.30 -4.81 -1.38
C ILE A 276 14.73 -6.03 -0.56
N GLN A 277 14.55 -7.24 -1.09
CA GLN A 277 14.97 -8.48 -0.43
C GLN A 277 16.49 -8.52 -0.21
N LYS A 278 17.30 -8.07 -1.19
CA LYS A 278 18.76 -7.95 -1.02
C LYS A 278 19.13 -6.96 0.08
N VAL A 279 18.47 -5.80 0.10
CA VAL A 279 18.66 -4.80 1.18
C VAL A 279 18.32 -5.40 2.54
N CYS A 280 17.18 -6.09 2.64
CA CYS A 280 16.76 -6.75 3.89
C CYS A 280 17.74 -7.83 4.34
N ALA A 281 18.29 -8.63 3.41
CA ALA A 281 19.27 -9.65 3.73
C ALA A 281 20.58 -9.07 4.31
N GLU A 282 20.94 -7.87 3.94
CA GLU A 282 22.12 -7.14 4.49
C GLU A 282 21.87 -6.55 5.89
N LEU A 283 20.61 -6.47 6.33
CA LEU A 283 20.22 -5.90 7.63
C LEU A 283 20.05 -6.95 8.75
N VAL A 284 20.15 -8.24 8.42
CA VAL A 284 19.92 -9.35 9.38
C VAL A 284 21.15 -9.69 10.20
#